data_fec315ced3f10dbfef52ba32dff644f7
#
_entry.id   fec315ced3f10dbfef52ba32dff644f7
#
_cell.length_a   1.000
_cell.length_b   1.000
_cell.length_c   1.000
_cell.angle_alpha   90.00
_cell.angle_beta   90.00
_cell.angle_gamma   90.00
#
_symmetry.space_group_name_H-M   'P 1'
#
loop_
_entity.id
_entity.type
_entity.pdbx_description
1 polymer ?
#
loop_
_entity_poly.entity_id
_entity_poly.type
_entity_poly.pdbx_seq_one_letter_code
_entity_poly.pdbx_strand_id
1 'polypeptide(L)'
;MFTENANRIFNEAIEEYHRWDDVDHPISNPYAAGTIDHLLYEKNWIDTVQWHLEDIIRDPQIDPVEALKIKRRIDRSNQERTDMVEYIDSYLLDKYRAVVPAADARLN
;
A
#
# COMPACT_ATOMS: atom_id res chain seq x y z
N MET A 1 19.98 -2.89 -2.59
CA MET A 1 19.54 -1.53 -2.96
C MET A 1 18.06 -1.36 -2.66
N PHE A 2 17.64 -0.14 -2.36
CA PHE A 2 16.25 0.13 -1.99
C PHE A 2 15.26 -0.28 -3.08
N THR A 3 15.54 0.06 -4.35
CA THR A 3 14.63 -0.25 -5.46
C THR A 3 14.44 -1.76 -5.63
N GLU A 4 15.51 -2.52 -5.56
CA GLU A 4 15.43 -3.98 -5.69
C GLU A 4 14.66 -4.59 -4.53
N ASN A 5 14.91 -4.10 -3.33
CA ASN A 5 14.19 -4.55 -2.14
C ASN A 5 12.72 -4.23 -2.22
N ALA A 6 12.37 -3.01 -2.66
CA ALA A 6 10.98 -2.59 -2.83
C ALA A 6 10.27 -3.48 -3.85
N ASN A 7 10.90 -3.77 -4.98
CA ASN A 7 10.32 -4.64 -6.00
C ASN A 7 10.08 -6.06 -5.48
N ARG A 8 11.01 -6.58 -4.70
CA ARG A 8 10.86 -7.90 -4.08
C ARG A 8 9.64 -7.92 -3.15
N ILE A 9 9.51 -6.90 -2.31
CA ILE A 9 8.40 -6.80 -1.35
C ILE A 9 7.08 -6.65 -2.08
N PHE A 10 7.04 -5.86 -3.16
CA PHE A 10 5.84 -5.71 -3.99
C PHE A 10 5.40 -7.05 -4.55
N ASN A 11 6.32 -7.82 -5.09
CA ASN A 11 6.01 -9.13 -5.65
C ASN A 11 5.53 -10.11 -4.56
N GLU A 12 6.15 -10.08 -3.38
CA GLU A 12 5.72 -10.91 -2.26
C GLU A 12 4.27 -10.60 -1.86
N ALA A 13 3.92 -9.32 -1.76
CA ALA A 13 2.56 -8.92 -1.38
C ALA A 13 1.55 -9.37 -2.42
N ILE A 14 1.85 -9.16 -3.70
CA ILE A 14 0.97 -9.54 -4.81
C ILE A 14 0.78 -11.04 -4.84
N GLU A 15 1.85 -11.81 -4.74
CA GLU A 15 1.78 -13.27 -4.75
C GLU A 15 0.97 -13.80 -3.58
N GLU A 16 1.19 -13.25 -2.38
CA GLU A 16 0.45 -13.68 -1.20
C GLU A 16 -1.04 -13.38 -1.35
N TYR A 17 -1.38 -12.21 -1.86
CA TYR A 17 -2.78 -11.86 -2.09
C TYR A 17 -3.44 -12.82 -3.08
N HIS A 18 -2.76 -13.15 -4.16
CA HIS A 18 -3.31 -14.03 -5.18
C HIS A 18 -3.54 -15.48 -4.70
N ARG A 19 -2.89 -15.88 -3.62
CA ARG A 19 -3.17 -17.17 -3.01
C ARG A 19 -4.59 -17.25 -2.45
N TRP A 20 -5.16 -16.12 -2.05
CA TRP A 20 -6.49 -16.03 -1.43
C TRP A 20 -7.52 -15.43 -2.37
N ASP A 21 -7.12 -14.43 -3.14
CA ASP A 21 -7.94 -13.73 -4.12
C ASP A 21 -9.25 -13.23 -3.52
N ASP A 22 -9.19 -12.76 -2.29
CA ASP A 22 -10.34 -12.39 -1.48
C ASP A 22 -10.10 -11.01 -0.87
N VAL A 23 -10.95 -10.04 -1.25
CA VAL A 23 -10.83 -8.65 -0.78
C VAL A 23 -11.03 -8.52 0.72
N ASP A 24 -11.65 -9.50 1.36
CA ASP A 24 -11.88 -9.51 2.80
C ASP A 24 -10.80 -10.29 3.56
N HIS A 25 -9.85 -10.90 2.87
CA HIS A 25 -8.78 -11.62 3.53
C HIS A 25 -7.89 -10.65 4.31
N PRO A 26 -7.68 -10.88 5.62
CA PRO A 26 -6.85 -9.98 6.40
C PRO A 26 -5.39 -10.05 5.99
N ILE A 27 -4.74 -8.89 5.99
CA ILE A 27 -3.31 -8.84 5.72
C ILE A 27 -2.52 -9.53 6.82
N SER A 28 -1.51 -10.31 6.41
CA SER A 28 -0.54 -10.88 7.33
C SER A 28 0.84 -10.39 6.88
N ASN A 29 1.29 -9.29 7.46
CA ASN A 29 2.54 -8.66 7.06
C ASN A 29 3.72 -9.36 7.72
N PRO A 30 4.65 -9.96 6.95
CA PRO A 30 5.78 -10.70 7.51
C PRO A 30 6.88 -9.79 8.07
N TYR A 31 6.80 -8.49 7.85
CA TYR A 31 7.84 -7.55 8.26
C TYR A 31 7.47 -6.86 9.56
N ALA A 32 8.49 -6.49 10.34
CA ALA A 32 8.29 -5.85 11.64
C ALA A 32 7.67 -4.46 11.49
N ALA A 33 6.70 -4.14 12.32
CA ALA A 33 6.08 -2.82 12.34
C ALA A 33 7.15 -1.74 12.61
N GLY A 34 6.99 -0.60 11.98
CA GLY A 34 7.93 0.51 12.10
C GLY A 34 9.09 0.47 11.12
N THR A 35 9.15 -0.54 10.24
CA THR A 35 10.17 -0.62 9.20
C THR A 35 9.59 -0.18 7.86
N ILE A 36 10.48 0.26 6.96
CA ILE A 36 10.06 0.61 5.60
C ILE A 36 9.53 -0.62 4.87
N ASP A 37 10.10 -1.79 5.13
CA ASP A 37 9.65 -3.03 4.50
C ASP A 37 8.19 -3.32 4.86
N HIS A 38 7.82 -3.11 6.11
CA HIS A 38 6.43 -3.26 6.57
C HIS A 38 5.49 -2.31 5.84
N LEU A 39 5.86 -1.05 5.72
CA LEU A 39 5.05 -0.03 5.04
C LEU A 39 4.88 -0.35 3.56
N LEU A 40 5.94 -0.79 2.89
CA LEU A 40 5.88 -1.16 1.47
C LEU A 40 4.99 -2.36 1.23
N TYR A 41 5.07 -3.36 2.10
CA TYR A 41 4.22 -4.55 1.99
C TYR A 41 2.75 -4.20 2.16
N GLU A 42 2.42 -3.42 3.20
CA GLU A 42 1.04 -3.00 3.43
C GLU A 42 0.48 -2.17 2.28
N LYS A 43 1.26 -1.21 1.78
CA LYS A 43 0.81 -0.38 0.66
C LYS A 43 0.48 -1.24 -0.55
N ASN A 44 1.33 -2.21 -0.87
CA ASN A 44 1.08 -3.07 -2.03
C ASN A 44 -0.10 -4.00 -1.83
N TRP A 45 -0.31 -4.48 -0.61
CA TRP A 45 -1.49 -5.27 -0.30
C TRP A 45 -2.76 -4.44 -0.52
N ILE A 46 -2.77 -3.20 0.00
CA ILE A 46 -3.91 -2.29 -0.16
C ILE A 46 -4.14 -1.99 -1.65
N ASP A 47 -3.09 -1.72 -2.41
CA ASP A 47 -3.19 -1.46 -3.86
C ASP A 47 -3.82 -2.67 -4.58
N THR A 48 -3.38 -3.87 -4.23
CA THR A 48 -3.87 -5.10 -4.87
C THR A 48 -5.35 -5.34 -4.54
N VAL A 49 -5.74 -5.13 -3.30
CA VAL A 49 -7.14 -5.22 -2.88
C VAL A 49 -7.98 -4.21 -3.67
N GLN A 50 -7.50 -2.99 -3.82
CA GLN A 50 -8.22 -1.95 -4.55
C GLN A 50 -8.43 -2.32 -6.02
N TRP A 51 -7.39 -2.86 -6.69
CA TRP A 51 -7.52 -3.31 -8.06
C TRP A 51 -8.60 -4.40 -8.19
N HIS A 52 -8.63 -5.32 -7.23
CA HIS A 52 -9.65 -6.38 -7.22
C HIS A 52 -11.06 -5.80 -7.03
N LEU A 53 -11.22 -4.83 -6.12
CA LEU A 53 -12.50 -4.15 -5.91
C LEU A 53 -12.95 -3.42 -7.18
N GLU A 54 -12.02 -2.75 -7.87
CA GLU A 54 -12.33 -2.07 -9.13
C GLU A 54 -12.77 -3.04 -10.21
N ASP A 55 -12.17 -4.22 -10.28
CA ASP A 55 -12.59 -5.27 -11.21
C ASP A 55 -14.01 -5.74 -10.89
N ILE A 56 -14.33 -5.93 -9.63
CA ILE A 56 -15.67 -6.37 -9.22
C ILE A 56 -16.73 -5.35 -9.62
N ILE A 57 -16.47 -4.05 -9.41
CA ILE A 57 -17.45 -3.00 -9.69
C ILE A 57 -17.68 -2.79 -11.19
N ARG A 58 -16.76 -3.28 -12.04
CA ARG A 58 -16.92 -3.19 -13.49
C ARG A 58 -17.90 -4.20 -14.06
N ASP A 59 -18.31 -5.18 -13.29
CA ASP A 59 -19.27 -6.18 -13.72
C ASP A 59 -20.61 -5.51 -14.03
N PRO A 60 -21.09 -5.54 -15.30
CA PRO A 60 -22.37 -4.90 -15.66
C PRO A 60 -23.57 -5.57 -15.03
N GLN A 61 -23.42 -6.78 -14.49
CA GLN A 61 -24.50 -7.52 -13.83
C GLN A 61 -24.51 -7.32 -12.31
N ILE A 62 -23.62 -6.48 -11.78
CA ILE A 62 -23.53 -6.30 -10.33
C ILE A 62 -24.80 -5.68 -9.77
N ASP A 63 -25.23 -6.18 -8.61
CA ASP A 63 -26.34 -5.61 -7.88
C ASP A 63 -26.03 -4.19 -7.45
N PRO A 64 -26.96 -3.21 -7.63
CA PRO A 64 -26.71 -1.81 -7.26
C PRO A 64 -26.33 -1.61 -5.79
N VAL A 65 -26.89 -2.39 -4.87
CA VAL A 65 -26.53 -2.29 -3.45
C VAL A 65 -25.11 -2.76 -3.21
N GLU A 66 -24.72 -3.85 -3.86
CA GLU A 66 -23.34 -4.35 -3.78
C GLU A 66 -22.36 -3.38 -4.42
N ALA A 67 -22.72 -2.80 -5.55
CA ALA A 67 -21.90 -1.79 -6.22
C ALA A 67 -21.63 -0.61 -5.29
N LEU A 68 -22.64 -0.14 -4.56
CA LEU A 68 -22.46 0.96 -3.62
C LEU A 68 -21.52 0.60 -2.47
N LYS A 69 -21.65 -0.60 -1.93
CA LYS A 69 -20.76 -1.09 -0.88
C LYS A 69 -19.31 -1.13 -1.36
N ILE A 70 -19.10 -1.64 -2.57
CA ILE A 70 -17.77 -1.75 -3.17
C ILE A 70 -17.20 -0.37 -3.42
N LYS A 71 -17.99 0.57 -3.92
CA LYS A 71 -17.54 1.94 -4.11
C LYS A 71 -17.07 2.58 -2.81
N ARG A 72 -17.80 2.38 -1.72
CA ARG A 72 -17.40 2.89 -0.41
C ARG A 72 -16.09 2.26 0.07
N ARG A 73 -15.89 0.99 -0.21
CA ARG A 73 -14.63 0.31 0.12
C ARG A 73 -13.47 0.86 -0.69
N ILE A 74 -13.70 1.15 -1.98
CA ILE A 74 -12.69 1.76 -2.85
C ILE A 74 -12.31 3.15 -2.31
N ASP A 75 -13.28 3.96 -1.91
CA ASP A 75 -13.02 5.29 -1.35
C ASP A 75 -12.20 5.21 -0.07
N ARG A 76 -12.52 4.26 0.80
CA ARG A 76 -11.75 4.02 2.03
C ARG A 76 -10.34 3.54 1.71
N SER A 77 -10.21 2.64 0.75
CA SER A 77 -8.91 2.14 0.31
C SER A 77 -8.05 3.25 -0.27
N ASN A 78 -8.63 4.18 -1.03
CA ASN A 78 -7.92 5.35 -1.53
C ASN A 78 -7.37 6.20 -0.39
N GLN A 79 -8.12 6.38 0.68
CA GLN A 79 -7.66 7.13 1.84
C GLN A 79 -6.49 6.41 2.54
N GLU A 80 -6.62 5.10 2.71
CA GLU A 80 -5.54 4.29 3.29
C GLU A 80 -4.27 4.35 2.46
N ARG A 81 -4.40 4.30 1.13
CA ARG A 81 -3.24 4.42 0.23
C ARG A 81 -2.57 5.78 0.37
N THR A 82 -3.35 6.85 0.46
CA THR A 82 -2.81 8.19 0.64
C THR A 82 -2.05 8.29 1.95
N ASP A 83 -2.62 7.76 3.03
CA ASP A 83 -1.97 7.74 4.34
C ASP A 83 -0.67 6.96 4.29
N MET A 84 -0.66 5.81 3.61
CA MET A 84 0.56 4.98 3.50
C MET A 84 1.65 5.69 2.71
N VAL A 85 1.30 6.39 1.63
CA VAL A 85 2.28 7.17 0.87
C VAL A 85 2.91 8.25 1.75
N GLU A 86 2.09 8.94 2.55
CA GLU A 86 2.59 9.96 3.48
C GLU A 86 3.53 9.36 4.53
N TYR A 87 3.21 8.20 5.08
CA TYR A 87 4.08 7.52 6.04
C TYR A 87 5.40 7.11 5.42
N ILE A 88 5.36 6.58 4.20
CA ILE A 88 6.58 6.19 3.49
C ILE A 88 7.45 7.42 3.19
N ASP A 89 6.84 8.49 2.71
CA ASP A 89 7.55 9.73 2.43
C ASP A 89 8.20 10.30 3.69
N SER A 90 7.48 10.30 4.81
CA SER A 90 8.02 10.77 6.08
C SER A 90 9.20 9.91 6.54
N TYR A 91 9.10 8.60 6.39
CA TYR A 91 10.18 7.70 6.74
C TYR A 91 11.44 7.99 5.91
N LEU A 92 11.27 8.14 4.61
CA LEU A 92 12.40 8.41 3.72
C LEU A 92 13.02 9.78 3.97
N LEU A 93 12.19 10.78 4.27
CA LEU A 93 12.67 12.11 4.59
C LEU A 93 13.51 12.11 5.87
N ASP A 94 13.06 11.41 6.90
CA ASP A 94 13.80 11.28 8.15
C ASP A 94 15.14 10.59 7.92
N LYS A 95 15.18 9.56 7.10
CA LYS A 95 16.43 8.89 6.73
C LYS A 95 17.36 9.81 5.97
N TYR A 96 16.84 10.59 5.05
CA TYR A 96 17.63 11.55 4.30
C TYR A 96 18.29 12.59 5.23
N ARG A 97 17.51 13.13 6.18
CA ARG A 97 18.02 14.11 7.15
C ARG A 97 19.10 13.52 8.03
N ALA A 98 18.96 12.28 8.43
CA ALA A 98 19.98 11.61 9.25
C ALA A 98 21.28 11.39 8.49
N VAL A 99 21.20 11.18 7.18
CA VAL A 99 22.37 10.90 6.34
C VAL A 99 23.10 12.20 5.91
N VAL A 100 22.37 13.29 5.67
CA VAL A 100 22.92 14.53 5.10
C VAL A 100 22.56 15.77 5.93
N PRO A 101 22.86 15.78 7.23
CA PRO A 101 22.48 16.91 8.08
C PRO A 101 23.18 18.21 7.70
N ALA A 102 24.43 18.16 7.23
CA ALA A 102 25.18 19.34 6.81
C ALA A 102 24.60 19.99 5.57
N ALA A 103 24.15 19.18 4.61
CA ALA A 103 23.49 19.70 3.42
C ALA A 103 22.16 20.35 3.76
N ASP A 104 21.41 19.76 4.68
CA ASP A 104 20.16 20.32 5.17
C ASP A 104 20.37 21.66 5.86
N ALA A 105 21.40 21.77 6.69
CA ALA A 105 21.74 23.01 7.37
C ALA A 105 22.09 24.12 6.39
N ARG A 106 22.74 23.79 5.28
CA ARG A 106 23.13 24.80 4.27
C ARG A 106 21.97 25.34 3.47
N LEU A 107 20.89 24.60 3.38
CA LEU A 107 19.68 25.03 2.66
C LEU A 107 18.88 26.08 3.44
N ASN A 108 19.15 26.22 4.69
CA ASN A 108 18.50 27.21 5.55
C ASN A 108 19.25 28.57 5.49
#